data_9d8618f7178cc61d76ecc71f4aa4f61c
#
_entry.id   9d8618f7178cc61d76ecc71f4aa4f61c
#
_cell.length_a   1.000
_cell.length_b   1.000
_cell.length_c   1.000
_cell.angle_alpha   90.00
_cell.angle_beta   90.00
_cell.angle_gamma   90.00
#
_symmetry.space_group_name_H-M   'P 1'
#
loop_
_entity.id
_entity.type
_entity.pdbx_description
1 polymer ?
#
loop_
_entity_poly.entity_id
_entity_poly.type
_entity_poly.pdbx_seq_one_letter_code
_entity_poly.pdbx_strand_id
1 'polypeptide(L)'
;EFRRVLFRSDVGTCEDAVAYLSNPPQKPFICIADFQNPHNICGFVGANEGVHTDRPISGTLPELPANFDVEDWNNIPTPVQYICCSHRRMTQASHWSEENYRHYIAAFQHYTKMVSKQVDSVLKALYSTPAGKNTIIVILADHGDGMASHRMVTKHISFYDEMTNVPFIFAGPGIKHQKKPVDHLLTQPTLDLLP
;
A
#
# COMPACT_ATOMS: atom_id res chain seq x y z
N GLU A 1 -18.52 18.06 -9.09
CA GLU A 1 -17.25 18.75 -8.75
C GLU A 1 -16.13 17.72 -8.59
N PHE A 2 -14.98 17.96 -9.21
CA PHE A 2 -13.80 17.13 -9.10
C PHE A 2 -12.83 17.76 -8.10
N ARG A 3 -12.46 17.03 -7.05
CA ARG A 3 -11.47 17.43 -6.05
C ARG A 3 -10.39 16.37 -5.92
N ARG A 4 -9.16 16.71 -6.27
CA ARG A 4 -7.98 15.92 -6.00
C ARG A 4 -7.11 16.60 -4.95
N VAL A 5 -6.80 15.90 -3.87
CA VAL A 5 -5.86 16.37 -2.85
C VAL A 5 -4.51 15.74 -3.15
N LEU A 6 -3.54 16.54 -3.61
CA LEU A 6 -2.25 16.11 -4.12
C LEU A 6 -1.07 16.61 -3.31
N PHE A 7 -0.06 15.75 -3.17
CA PHE A 7 1.34 16.07 -2.81
C PHE A 7 1.55 16.85 -1.51
N ARG A 8 0.80 16.52 -0.49
CA ARG A 8 1.11 16.88 0.90
C ARG A 8 1.54 15.62 1.65
N SER A 9 2.04 15.78 2.88
CA SER A 9 2.16 14.64 3.78
C SER A 9 0.81 13.94 3.93
N ASP A 10 0.80 12.66 4.25
CA ASP A 10 -0.46 11.91 4.48
C ASP A 10 -1.37 12.58 5.52
N VAL A 11 -0.77 13.26 6.50
CA VAL A 11 -1.51 14.06 7.49
C VAL A 11 -2.26 15.20 6.80
N GLY A 12 -1.58 15.97 5.96
CA GLY A 12 -2.23 17.07 5.22
C GLY A 12 -3.28 16.57 4.23
N THR A 13 -3.04 15.44 3.54
CA THR A 13 -4.05 14.81 2.69
C THR A 13 -5.29 14.40 3.49
N CYS A 14 -5.08 13.81 4.67
CA CYS A 14 -6.16 13.41 5.57
C CYS A 14 -6.97 14.64 6.05
N GLU A 15 -6.30 15.68 6.52
CA GLU A 15 -6.94 16.92 7.01
C GLU A 15 -7.78 17.59 5.93
N ASP A 16 -7.23 17.74 4.72
CA ASP A 16 -7.94 18.35 3.59
C ASP A 16 -9.15 17.49 3.14
N ALA A 17 -9.00 16.16 3.09
CA ALA A 17 -10.10 15.26 2.75
C ALA A 17 -11.21 15.28 3.82
N VAL A 18 -10.84 15.26 5.10
CA VAL A 18 -11.78 15.35 6.23
C VAL A 18 -12.53 16.70 6.18
N ALA A 19 -11.84 17.80 6.00
CA ALA A 19 -12.46 19.12 5.91
C ALA A 19 -13.47 19.20 4.74
N TYR A 20 -13.09 18.69 3.57
CA TYR A 20 -13.96 18.66 2.39
C TYR A 20 -15.20 17.78 2.59
N LEU A 21 -15.01 16.57 3.10
CA LEU A 21 -16.09 15.58 3.27
C LEU A 21 -16.98 15.86 4.48
N SER A 22 -16.53 16.65 5.44
CA SER A 22 -17.36 17.13 6.55
C SER A 22 -18.40 18.16 6.11
N ASN A 23 -18.18 18.86 4.99
CA ASN A 23 -19.13 19.79 4.39
C ASN A 23 -19.13 19.64 2.86
N PRO A 24 -19.59 18.48 2.35
CA PRO A 24 -19.51 18.19 0.93
C PRO A 24 -20.47 19.07 0.12
N PRO A 25 -20.16 19.34 -1.16
CA PRO A 25 -21.03 20.11 -2.03
C PRO A 25 -22.37 19.40 -2.23
N GLN A 26 -23.43 20.20 -2.46
CA GLN A 26 -24.77 19.67 -2.78
C GLN A 26 -24.87 19.06 -4.19
N LYS A 27 -23.87 19.27 -5.01
CA LYS A 27 -23.75 18.72 -6.38
C LYS A 27 -23.01 17.40 -6.36
N PRO A 28 -23.20 16.52 -7.37
CA PRO A 28 -22.34 15.36 -7.53
C PRO A 28 -20.86 15.75 -7.55
N PHE A 29 -20.03 14.97 -6.85
CA PHE A 29 -18.60 15.24 -6.73
C PHE A 29 -17.78 13.95 -6.85
N ILE A 30 -16.52 14.11 -7.19
CA ILE A 30 -15.49 13.09 -7.08
C ILE A 30 -14.41 13.67 -6.14
N CYS A 31 -14.06 12.91 -5.10
CA CYS A 31 -12.98 13.24 -4.18
C CYS A 31 -11.93 12.13 -4.26
N ILE A 32 -10.69 12.48 -4.58
CA ILE A 32 -9.55 11.57 -4.56
C ILE A 32 -8.63 12.00 -3.43
N ALA A 33 -8.45 11.12 -2.44
CA ALA A 33 -7.48 11.28 -1.37
C ALA A 33 -6.31 10.31 -1.63
N ASP A 34 -5.18 10.87 -2.01
CA ASP A 34 -4.00 10.14 -2.45
C ASP A 34 -2.98 10.09 -1.30
N PHE A 35 -2.84 8.93 -0.67
CA PHE A 35 -1.94 8.69 0.44
C PHE A 35 -0.62 8.08 -0.04
N GLN A 36 0.46 8.55 0.53
CA GLN A 36 1.80 8.09 0.17
C GLN A 36 2.20 6.80 0.90
N ASN A 37 1.81 6.63 2.16
CA ASN A 37 2.14 5.42 2.91
C ASN A 37 1.40 4.18 2.36
N PRO A 38 2.10 3.04 2.40
CA PRO A 38 3.36 2.68 3.06
C PRO A 38 4.66 3.00 2.28
N HIS A 39 4.66 3.84 1.26
CA HIS A 39 5.83 4.18 0.44
C HIS A 39 7.05 4.66 1.26
N ASN A 40 6.86 5.19 2.46
CA ASN A 40 7.95 5.61 3.35
C ASN A 40 8.90 4.46 3.73
N ILE A 41 8.51 3.21 3.51
CA ILE A 41 9.37 2.03 3.63
C ILE A 41 10.60 2.12 2.73
N CYS A 42 10.50 2.82 1.62
CA CYS A 42 11.64 3.07 0.73
C CYS A 42 12.75 3.87 1.43
N GLY A 43 12.36 4.82 2.29
CA GLY A 43 13.31 5.57 3.12
C GLY A 43 13.92 4.72 4.22
N PHE A 44 13.15 3.80 4.81
CA PHE A 44 13.65 2.84 5.79
C PHE A 44 14.80 2.01 5.22
N VAL A 45 14.63 1.43 4.04
CA VAL A 45 15.68 0.64 3.38
C VAL A 45 16.90 1.51 3.04
N GLY A 46 16.67 2.71 2.50
CA GLY A 46 17.75 3.60 2.07
C GLY A 46 18.58 4.21 3.19
N ALA A 47 17.94 4.52 4.31
CA ALA A 47 18.59 5.21 5.43
C ALA A 47 19.22 4.26 6.46
N ASN A 48 18.65 3.08 6.62
CA ASN A 48 18.96 2.23 7.76
C ASN A 48 19.75 0.98 7.40
N GLU A 49 19.98 0.70 6.13
CA GLU A 49 20.64 -0.51 5.65
C GLU A 49 20.16 -1.77 6.39
N GLY A 50 18.86 -1.80 6.74
CA GLY A 50 18.25 -2.86 7.55
C GLY A 50 18.53 -2.76 9.05
N VAL A 51 19.30 -1.79 9.47
CA VAL A 51 19.54 -1.54 10.89
C VAL A 51 18.47 -0.58 11.41
N HIS A 52 17.93 -0.94 12.55
CA HIS A 52 16.93 -0.18 13.26
C HIS A 52 17.49 1.13 13.74
N THR A 53 16.90 2.25 13.46
CA THR A 53 17.40 3.49 13.98
C THR A 53 16.42 4.23 14.90
N ASP A 54 15.58 5.05 14.41
CA ASP A 54 14.99 6.09 15.26
C ASP A 54 13.62 5.76 15.84
N ARG A 55 13.06 4.61 15.47
CA ARG A 55 11.74 4.20 15.95
C ARG A 55 11.74 2.72 16.27
N PRO A 56 12.07 2.36 17.50
CA PRO A 56 12.00 0.99 17.94
C PRO A 56 10.59 0.47 17.72
N ILE A 57 10.46 -0.53 16.85
CA ILE A 57 9.22 -1.28 16.73
C ILE A 57 9.19 -2.14 17.99
N SER A 58 8.38 -1.70 18.94
CA SER A 58 8.19 -2.42 20.20
C SER A 58 7.35 -3.67 19.97
N GLY A 59 7.76 -4.78 20.55
CA GLY A 59 7.04 -6.03 20.52
C GLY A 59 7.77 -7.14 19.76
N THR A 60 7.10 -8.27 19.61
CA THR A 60 7.62 -9.42 18.86
C THR A 60 7.67 -9.08 17.38
N LEU A 61 8.83 -9.28 16.75
CA LEU A 61 8.98 -9.09 15.32
C LEU A 61 8.15 -10.12 14.54
N PRO A 62 7.58 -9.74 13.39
CA PRO A 62 6.86 -10.67 12.52
C PRO A 62 7.74 -11.83 12.08
N GLU A 63 7.15 -12.95 11.78
CA GLU A 63 7.83 -14.06 11.11
C GLU A 63 8.14 -13.70 9.66
N LEU A 64 9.16 -14.33 9.11
CA LEU A 64 9.48 -14.27 7.68
C LEU A 64 8.40 -14.97 6.87
N PRO A 65 8.11 -14.53 5.65
CA PRO A 65 7.16 -15.23 4.79
C PRO A 65 7.69 -16.62 4.41
N ALA A 66 6.79 -17.56 4.14
CA ALA A 66 7.14 -18.94 3.81
C ALA A 66 8.01 -19.05 2.55
N ASN A 67 7.92 -18.06 1.65
CA ASN A 67 8.70 -17.94 0.42
C ASN A 67 9.87 -16.95 0.55
N PHE A 68 10.41 -16.78 1.75
CA PHE A 68 11.53 -15.87 2.00
C PHE A 68 12.78 -16.26 1.23
N ASP A 69 13.13 -17.55 1.26
CA ASP A 69 14.30 -18.03 0.53
C ASP A 69 13.97 -18.28 -0.95
N VAL A 70 14.92 -17.94 -1.79
CA VAL A 70 14.84 -18.23 -3.23
C VAL A 70 15.34 -19.67 -3.44
N GLU A 71 14.45 -20.55 -3.88
CA GLU A 71 14.74 -21.97 -4.00
C GLU A 71 15.84 -22.28 -5.02
N ASP A 72 15.81 -21.64 -6.18
CA ASP A 72 16.85 -21.86 -7.22
C ASP A 72 16.93 -20.64 -8.16
N TRP A 73 17.97 -19.83 -7.98
CA TRP A 73 18.24 -18.68 -8.83
C TRP A 73 18.41 -19.04 -10.31
N ASN A 74 18.88 -20.24 -10.62
CA ASN A 74 19.13 -20.66 -12.00
C ASN A 74 17.83 -20.91 -12.76
N ASN A 75 16.74 -21.19 -12.06
CA ASN A 75 15.42 -21.40 -12.65
C ASN A 75 14.59 -20.13 -12.75
N ILE A 76 15.06 -19.02 -12.18
CA ILE A 76 14.38 -17.73 -12.31
C ILE A 76 14.68 -17.13 -13.70
N PRO A 77 13.69 -16.62 -14.42
CA PRO A 77 13.92 -15.97 -15.72
C PRO A 77 14.98 -14.86 -15.65
N THR A 78 15.92 -14.85 -16.57
CA THR A 78 17.03 -13.88 -16.61
C THR A 78 16.60 -12.41 -16.43
N PRO A 79 15.48 -11.91 -17.01
CA PRO A 79 15.03 -10.56 -16.76
C PRO A 79 14.71 -10.28 -15.28
N VAL A 80 14.13 -11.25 -14.58
CA VAL A 80 13.81 -11.15 -13.15
C VAL A 80 15.09 -11.15 -12.32
N GLN A 81 16.04 -12.05 -12.62
CA GLN A 81 17.36 -12.05 -11.97
C GLN A 81 18.06 -10.69 -12.13
N TYR A 82 18.08 -10.15 -13.35
CA TYR A 82 18.70 -8.85 -13.64
C TYR A 82 18.05 -7.71 -12.82
N ILE A 83 16.73 -7.66 -12.76
CA ILE A 83 16.00 -6.64 -11.99
C ILE A 83 16.30 -6.76 -10.50
N CYS A 84 16.29 -7.97 -9.96
CA CYS A 84 16.61 -8.21 -8.56
C CYS A 84 18.06 -7.81 -8.21
N CYS A 85 19.01 -8.10 -9.08
CA CYS A 85 20.42 -7.78 -8.84
C CYS A 85 20.76 -6.30 -9.07
N SER A 86 20.08 -5.63 -10.00
CA SER A 86 20.42 -4.25 -10.40
C SER A 86 19.68 -3.19 -9.60
N HIS A 87 18.58 -3.55 -8.93
CA HIS A 87 17.81 -2.57 -8.17
C HIS A 87 18.56 -2.12 -6.92
N ARG A 88 18.79 -0.81 -6.78
CA ARG A 88 19.60 -0.22 -5.70
C ARG A 88 19.23 -0.72 -4.31
N ARG A 89 17.93 -0.80 -3.99
CA ARG A 89 17.47 -1.23 -2.66
C ARG A 89 17.69 -2.72 -2.41
N MET A 90 17.59 -3.56 -3.44
CA MET A 90 17.97 -4.96 -3.35
C MET A 90 19.45 -5.11 -3.05
N THR A 91 20.31 -4.31 -3.69
CA THR A 91 21.75 -4.27 -3.39
C THR A 91 22.01 -3.85 -1.95
N GLN A 92 21.29 -2.84 -1.45
CA GLN A 92 21.40 -2.40 -0.05
C GLN A 92 20.98 -3.49 0.93
N ALA A 93 19.94 -4.27 0.62
CA ALA A 93 19.44 -5.34 1.48
C ALA A 93 20.15 -6.69 1.29
N SER A 94 21.05 -6.83 0.31
CA SER A 94 21.68 -8.10 -0.04
C SER A 94 22.49 -8.75 1.10
N HIS A 95 22.93 -7.97 2.04
CA HIS A 95 23.71 -8.41 3.22
C HIS A 95 22.91 -8.42 4.52
N TRP A 96 21.61 -8.18 4.45
CA TRP A 96 20.76 -8.17 5.63
C TRP A 96 20.62 -9.54 6.27
N SER A 97 20.62 -9.58 7.59
CA SER A 97 20.22 -10.74 8.36
C SER A 97 18.71 -10.97 8.28
N GLU A 98 18.25 -12.15 8.65
CA GLU A 98 16.81 -12.43 8.78
C GLU A 98 16.11 -11.46 9.75
N GLU A 99 16.79 -11.07 10.82
CA GLU A 99 16.29 -10.08 11.78
C GLU A 99 16.08 -8.71 11.12
N ASN A 100 16.98 -8.28 10.23
CA ASN A 100 16.81 -7.04 9.47
C ASN A 100 15.54 -7.09 8.59
N TYR A 101 15.29 -8.22 7.92
CA TYR A 101 14.06 -8.41 7.14
C TYR A 101 12.81 -8.40 8.03
N ARG A 102 12.85 -8.98 9.20
CA ARG A 102 11.74 -8.95 10.17
C ARG A 102 11.46 -7.52 10.66
N HIS A 103 12.49 -6.72 10.89
CA HIS A 103 12.34 -5.29 11.18
C HIS A 103 11.72 -4.52 10.01
N TYR A 104 12.11 -4.85 8.78
CA TYR A 104 11.53 -4.27 7.57
C TYR A 104 10.03 -4.58 7.48
N ILE A 105 9.60 -5.82 7.68
CA ILE A 105 8.19 -6.20 7.69
C ILE A 105 7.44 -5.43 8.79
N ALA A 106 8.00 -5.34 9.98
CA ALA A 106 7.40 -4.60 11.09
C ALA A 106 7.26 -3.10 10.78
N ALA A 107 8.24 -2.49 10.13
CA ALA A 107 8.17 -1.11 9.67
C ALA A 107 7.08 -0.91 8.62
N PHE A 108 6.97 -1.81 7.65
CA PHE A 108 5.91 -1.77 6.65
C PHE A 108 4.51 -1.86 7.28
N GLN A 109 4.32 -2.78 8.22
CA GLN A 109 3.07 -2.89 9.00
C GLN A 109 2.76 -1.61 9.78
N HIS A 110 3.79 -0.94 10.32
CA HIS A 110 3.61 0.33 11.01
C HIS A 110 3.08 1.41 10.07
N TYR A 111 3.70 1.60 8.90
CA TYR A 111 3.25 2.58 7.91
C TYR A 111 1.85 2.26 7.38
N THR A 112 1.54 0.99 7.17
CA THR A 112 0.19 0.55 6.78
C THR A 112 -0.84 0.87 7.86
N LYS A 113 -0.52 0.68 9.15
CA LYS A 113 -1.40 1.08 10.26
C LYS A 113 -1.59 2.60 10.33
N MET A 114 -0.58 3.37 9.98
CA MET A 114 -0.71 4.84 9.94
C MET A 114 -1.73 5.28 8.88
N VAL A 115 -1.57 4.81 7.64
CA VAL A 115 -2.51 5.17 6.57
C VAL A 115 -3.92 4.63 6.84
N SER A 116 -4.04 3.44 7.42
CA SER A 116 -5.35 2.88 7.80
C SER A 116 -6.13 3.79 8.76
N LYS A 117 -5.44 4.41 9.73
CA LYS A 117 -6.07 5.38 10.65
C LYS A 117 -6.52 6.65 9.93
N GLN A 118 -5.75 7.10 8.95
CA GLN A 118 -6.10 8.28 8.15
C GLN A 118 -7.30 8.00 7.25
N VAL A 119 -7.32 6.85 6.59
CA VAL A 119 -8.48 6.39 5.80
C VAL A 119 -9.74 6.28 6.69
N ASP A 120 -9.62 5.71 7.89
CA ASP A 120 -10.73 5.64 8.85
C ASP A 120 -11.27 7.03 9.22
N SER A 121 -10.39 8.03 9.41
CA SER A 121 -10.80 9.41 9.68
C SER A 121 -11.56 10.03 8.50
N VAL A 122 -11.10 9.81 7.27
CA VAL A 122 -11.77 10.27 6.04
C VAL A 122 -13.14 9.62 5.89
N LEU A 123 -13.24 8.31 6.12
CA LEU A 123 -14.50 7.58 6.05
C LEU A 123 -15.49 8.03 7.14
N LYS A 124 -15.03 8.28 8.35
CA LYS A 124 -15.85 8.85 9.43
C LYS A 124 -16.40 10.21 9.07
N ALA A 125 -15.60 11.09 8.49
CA ALA A 125 -16.05 12.39 8.02
C ALA A 125 -17.15 12.27 6.95
N LEU A 126 -16.96 11.40 5.97
CA LEU A 126 -17.96 11.14 4.93
C LEU A 126 -19.27 10.60 5.54
N TYR A 127 -19.19 9.55 6.38
CA TYR A 127 -20.37 8.91 6.96
C TYR A 127 -21.10 9.77 8.00
N SER A 128 -20.47 10.82 8.52
CA SER A 128 -21.13 11.82 9.39
C SER A 128 -22.09 12.73 8.63
N THR A 129 -22.09 12.70 7.31
CA THR A 129 -22.93 13.53 6.44
C THR A 129 -23.94 12.71 5.63
N PRO A 130 -25.02 13.32 5.12
CA PRO A 130 -25.97 12.62 4.23
C PRO A 130 -25.31 12.06 2.96
N ALA A 131 -24.22 12.64 2.49
CA ALA A 131 -23.49 12.18 1.32
C ALA A 131 -22.95 10.74 1.50
N GLY A 132 -22.59 10.35 2.72
CA GLY A 132 -22.09 9.00 3.00
C GLY A 132 -23.07 7.88 2.65
N LYS A 133 -24.38 8.18 2.63
CA LYS A 133 -25.41 7.21 2.22
C LYS A 133 -25.53 7.06 0.69
N ASN A 134 -24.96 7.99 -0.07
CA ASN A 134 -25.09 8.07 -1.53
C ASN A 134 -23.74 8.24 -2.23
N THR A 135 -22.67 7.75 -1.62
CA THR A 135 -21.31 7.81 -2.19
C THR A 135 -20.79 6.40 -2.42
N ILE A 136 -20.25 6.16 -3.60
CA ILE A 136 -19.46 4.96 -3.88
C ILE A 136 -18.03 5.25 -3.45
N ILE A 137 -17.47 4.36 -2.65
CA ILE A 137 -16.11 4.42 -2.14
C ILE A 137 -15.29 3.37 -2.87
N VAL A 138 -14.12 3.78 -3.34
CA VAL A 138 -13.13 2.88 -3.93
C VAL A 138 -11.83 3.05 -3.16
N ILE A 139 -11.27 1.94 -2.67
CA ILE A 139 -9.95 1.90 -2.03
C ILE A 139 -9.08 0.97 -2.87
N LEU A 140 -7.96 1.48 -3.32
CA LEU A 140 -7.03 0.73 -4.17
C LEU A 140 -5.59 1.12 -3.89
N ALA A 141 -4.65 0.28 -4.33
CA ALA A 141 -3.24 0.61 -4.40
C ALA A 141 -2.75 0.47 -5.85
N ASP A 142 -1.70 1.20 -6.19
CA ASP A 142 -1.08 1.21 -7.52
C ASP A 142 -0.21 -0.03 -7.76
N HIS A 143 0.44 -0.54 -6.72
CA HIS A 143 1.26 -1.75 -6.70
C HIS A 143 1.45 -2.23 -5.26
N GLY A 144 1.98 -3.42 -5.10
CA GLY A 144 2.38 -3.99 -3.82
C GLY A 144 3.84 -3.70 -3.45
N ASP A 145 4.38 -4.50 -2.54
CA ASP A 145 5.75 -4.41 -2.02
C ASP A 145 6.31 -5.82 -1.77
N GLY A 146 7.63 -5.98 -1.86
CA GLY A 146 8.31 -7.29 -1.75
C GLY A 146 8.12 -8.01 -0.42
N MET A 147 7.90 -7.28 0.67
CA MET A 147 7.55 -7.82 1.98
C MET A 147 8.44 -8.96 2.46
N ALA A 148 9.71 -8.95 2.08
CA ALA A 148 10.72 -9.98 2.30
C ALA A 148 10.49 -11.31 1.53
N SER A 149 9.39 -11.48 0.80
CA SER A 149 9.23 -12.62 -0.10
C SER A 149 10.38 -12.67 -1.10
N HIS A 150 10.96 -13.84 -1.31
CA HIS A 150 12.15 -14.01 -2.18
C HIS A 150 13.29 -13.04 -1.83
N ARG A 151 13.42 -12.66 -0.55
CA ARG A 151 14.35 -11.63 -0.04
C ARG A 151 14.17 -10.26 -0.68
N MET A 152 13.02 -10.00 -1.28
CA MET A 152 12.72 -8.73 -1.93
C MET A 152 12.33 -7.64 -0.91
N VAL A 153 12.84 -6.44 -1.14
CA VAL A 153 12.48 -5.24 -0.38
C VAL A 153 11.97 -4.16 -1.31
N THR A 154 10.98 -3.42 -0.87
CA THR A 154 10.33 -2.36 -1.63
C THR A 154 9.73 -2.86 -2.96
N LYS A 155 9.33 -1.94 -3.81
CA LYS A 155 8.82 -2.23 -5.15
C LYS A 155 9.95 -2.40 -6.16
N HIS A 156 9.76 -3.30 -7.08
CA HIS A 156 10.57 -3.43 -8.28
C HIS A 156 9.73 -3.98 -9.42
N ILE A 157 10.28 -3.98 -10.62
CA ILE A 157 9.56 -4.43 -11.82
C ILE A 157 9.55 -5.97 -11.82
N SER A 158 8.70 -6.56 -11.00
CA SER A 158 8.44 -7.99 -10.99
C SER A 158 6.93 -8.23 -11.05
N PHE A 159 6.54 -9.43 -11.46
CA PHE A 159 5.14 -9.84 -11.55
C PHE A 159 4.77 -10.86 -10.48
N TYR A 160 5.51 -10.88 -9.38
CA TYR A 160 5.15 -11.67 -8.21
C TYR A 160 3.82 -11.16 -7.60
N ASP A 161 3.08 -12.04 -6.98
CA ASP A 161 1.79 -11.72 -6.35
C ASP A 161 1.90 -10.57 -5.36
N GLU A 162 3.01 -10.48 -4.64
CA GLU A 162 3.27 -9.39 -3.70
C GLU A 162 3.29 -8.01 -4.36
N MET A 163 3.58 -7.95 -5.66
CA MET A 163 3.58 -6.69 -6.44
C MET A 163 2.26 -6.42 -7.13
N THR A 164 1.56 -7.47 -7.56
CA THR A 164 0.41 -7.36 -8.46
C THR A 164 -0.93 -7.61 -7.80
N ASN A 165 -0.97 -8.38 -6.71
CA ASN A 165 -2.19 -8.66 -5.96
C ASN A 165 -2.42 -7.57 -4.90
N VAL A 166 -2.99 -6.47 -5.33
CA VAL A 166 -3.24 -5.27 -4.51
C VAL A 166 -4.69 -5.15 -4.07
N PRO A 167 -4.99 -4.44 -2.98
CA PRO A 167 -6.36 -4.20 -2.58
C PRO A 167 -7.11 -3.39 -3.65
N PHE A 168 -8.33 -3.84 -3.96
CA PHE A 168 -9.27 -3.16 -4.83
C PHE A 168 -10.67 -3.36 -4.26
N ILE A 169 -11.12 -2.38 -3.46
CA ILE A 169 -12.32 -2.50 -2.62
C ILE A 169 -13.35 -1.47 -3.04
N PHE A 170 -14.57 -1.93 -3.23
CA PHE A 170 -15.74 -1.09 -3.48
C PHE A 170 -16.71 -1.18 -2.31
N ALA A 171 -17.27 -0.03 -1.92
CA ALA A 171 -18.35 0.05 -0.96
C ALA A 171 -19.33 1.17 -1.34
N GLY A 172 -20.60 1.00 -1.00
CA GLY A 172 -21.61 2.03 -1.20
C GLY A 172 -22.94 1.51 -1.72
N PRO A 173 -23.86 2.40 -2.11
CA PRO A 173 -25.20 2.03 -2.57
C PRO A 173 -25.14 1.09 -3.78
N GLY A 174 -25.96 0.04 -3.73
CA GLY A 174 -26.04 -0.95 -4.81
C GLY A 174 -24.92 -2.00 -4.83
N ILE A 175 -23.88 -1.83 -4.05
CA ILE A 175 -22.78 -2.80 -3.93
C ILE A 175 -23.13 -3.83 -2.85
N LYS A 176 -23.20 -5.10 -3.26
CA LYS A 176 -23.49 -6.20 -2.35
C LYS A 176 -22.28 -6.48 -1.46
N HIS A 177 -22.51 -6.54 -0.17
CA HIS A 177 -21.47 -6.95 0.78
C HIS A 177 -21.05 -8.41 0.50
N GLN A 178 -19.75 -8.60 0.33
CA GLN A 178 -19.12 -9.91 0.18
C GLN A 178 -18.29 -10.22 1.42
N LYS A 179 -18.41 -11.46 1.92
CA LYS A 179 -17.63 -11.94 3.09
C LYS A 179 -16.22 -12.36 2.72
N LYS A 180 -15.97 -12.59 1.44
CA LYS A 180 -14.68 -13.01 0.88
C LYS A 180 -14.36 -12.15 -0.34
N PRO A 181 -13.09 -11.99 -0.70
CA PRO A 181 -12.71 -11.41 -1.98
C PRO A 181 -13.44 -12.10 -3.13
N VAL A 182 -13.83 -11.32 -4.12
CA VAL A 182 -14.44 -11.84 -5.35
C VAL A 182 -13.30 -12.21 -6.29
N ASP A 183 -13.34 -13.44 -6.76
CA ASP A 183 -12.35 -13.95 -7.71
C ASP A 183 -12.75 -13.51 -9.14
N HIS A 184 -12.45 -12.27 -9.46
CA HIS A 184 -12.58 -11.69 -10.79
C HIS A 184 -11.23 -11.19 -11.28
N LEU A 185 -10.86 -11.63 -12.46
CA LEU A 185 -9.69 -11.10 -13.15
C LEU A 185 -10.01 -9.69 -13.64
N LEU A 186 -9.33 -8.69 -13.10
CA LEU A 186 -9.32 -7.33 -13.63
C LEU A 186 -8.17 -7.22 -14.62
N THR A 187 -8.49 -6.99 -15.87
CA THR A 187 -7.47 -6.88 -16.94
C THR A 187 -6.73 -5.55 -16.90
N GLN A 188 -7.40 -4.49 -16.44
CA GLN A 188 -6.82 -3.16 -16.33
C GLN A 188 -7.45 -2.39 -15.15
N PRO A 189 -7.06 -2.67 -13.90
CA PRO A 189 -7.73 -2.13 -12.71
C PRO A 189 -7.82 -0.60 -12.68
N THR A 190 -6.83 0.10 -13.21
CA THR A 190 -6.81 1.56 -13.26
C THR A 190 -7.69 2.15 -14.36
N LEU A 191 -7.93 1.43 -15.44
CA LEU A 191 -8.80 1.86 -16.53
C LEU A 191 -10.25 1.45 -16.31
N ASP A 192 -10.49 0.34 -15.60
CA ASP A 192 -11.84 -0.15 -15.30
C ASP A 192 -12.60 0.74 -14.30
N LEU A 193 -11.95 1.74 -13.74
CA LEU A 193 -12.58 2.78 -12.89
C LEU A 193 -13.19 3.92 -13.69
N LEU A 194 -12.80 4.07 -14.96
CA LEU A 194 -13.27 5.13 -15.83
C LEU A 194 -14.06 4.51 -16.98
N PRO A 195 -15.24 5.05 -17.30
CA PRO A 195 -16.04 4.58 -18.44
C PRO A 195 -15.33 4.83 -19.75
#